data_33b2d8ace9e8f3a24f4186890e993887
#
_entry.id   33b2d8ace9e8f3a24f4186890e993887
#
_cell.length_a   1.000
_cell.length_b   1.000
_cell.length_c   1.000
_cell.angle_alpha   90.00
_cell.angle_beta   90.00
_cell.angle_gamma   90.00
#
_symmetry.space_group_name_H-M   'P 1'
#
loop_
_entity.id
_entity.type
_entity.pdbx_description
1 polymer ?
#
loop_
_entity_poly.entity_id
_entity_poly.type
_entity_poly.pdbx_seq_one_letter_code
_entity_poly.pdbx_strand_id
1 'polypeptide(L)'
;MRRVLLGDQATPSPHLTAKGRAAPSQPAQAVHVHVAPEAGLAVPDVYFSAGYGHADSWASGGDWVLIEAFDGRWQMPLHLRSVDGGGRDAASPYGYSGVYAHPELTERDVHAAWTATQAALRDLGAISVVLRHSPLVPQAPLLPEHQIVVSGHPTRLVEIPDEETAWSAMEGRSRTAVRKATKSGLVAIVRRADTTDVLGSGSFRLLYSDTMRRRGAAPAYHFGDDYYSALLDGLGDNLLTAEVRGDGGFVLAAALLLQHQDRLHYHLSGSAAGAVRTGCTNLLLWEAIRFAARVGLHEFHLGGGIARDDSLYQFKRSFGGREVEYRMSGLVLDERTYHQRVRARAAILGVTEDALLQFGFFPAYRAEMP
;
A
#
# COMPACT_ATOMS: atom_id res chain seq x y z
N MET A 1 -33.98 53.78 54.00
CA MET A 1 -34.42 53.34 55.33
C MET A 1 -33.63 52.08 55.70
N ARG A 2 -32.81 52.22 56.73
CA ARG A 2 -32.51 51.31 57.84
C ARG A 2 -32.16 49.82 57.45
N ARG A 3 -31.13 49.25 57.87
CA ARG A 3 -30.08 49.21 58.94
C ARG A 3 -29.53 47.76 58.91
N VAL A 4 -28.20 47.51 58.69
CA VAL A 4 -27.18 47.32 59.74
C VAL A 4 -27.46 46.10 60.64
N LEU A 5 -26.52 45.08 60.59
CA LEU A 5 -25.50 44.71 61.54
C LEU A 5 -24.93 43.32 61.12
N LEU A 6 -23.67 43.18 60.80
CA LEU A 6 -22.52 42.76 61.62
C LEU A 6 -22.65 41.41 62.32
N GLY A 7 -21.76 40.52 62.03
CA GLY A 7 -21.43 39.34 62.81
C GLY A 7 -20.21 38.63 62.24
N ASP A 8 -19.03 39.00 62.70
CA ASP A 8 -17.76 38.31 62.61
C ASP A 8 -17.86 36.90 63.18
N GLN A 9 -17.23 35.90 62.58
CA GLN A 9 -16.37 34.95 63.26
C GLN A 9 -15.46 34.17 62.30
N ALA A 10 -14.23 34.11 62.74
CA ALA A 10 -13.06 33.56 62.05
C ALA A 10 -12.98 32.02 62.06
N THR A 11 -12.45 31.49 60.94
CA THR A 11 -11.52 30.35 60.73
C THR A 11 -11.66 29.09 61.60
N PRO A 12 -11.35 27.84 61.04
CA PRO A 12 -10.05 27.55 60.47
C PRO A 12 -10.08 26.67 59.20
N SER A 13 -9.03 26.78 58.38
CA SER A 13 -8.70 25.84 57.29
C SER A 13 -8.41 24.44 57.77
N PRO A 14 -8.84 23.42 57.04
CA PRO A 14 -8.17 22.13 57.08
C PRO A 14 -7.26 21.97 55.85
N HIS A 15 -5.99 21.71 56.14
CA HIS A 15 -5.03 21.12 55.22
C HIS A 15 -5.61 19.80 54.65
N LEU A 16 -5.87 19.78 53.35
CA LEU A 16 -6.08 18.57 52.59
C LEU A 16 -4.90 18.35 51.68
N THR A 17 -3.96 17.56 52.18
CA THR A 17 -2.97 16.87 51.34
C THR A 17 -3.71 15.83 50.50
N ALA A 18 -4.09 16.22 49.30
CA ALA A 18 -4.48 15.26 48.27
C ALA A 18 -3.21 14.62 47.73
N LYS A 19 -2.82 13.49 48.31
CA LYS A 19 -1.96 12.53 47.62
C LYS A 19 -2.73 12.03 46.39
N GLY A 20 -2.42 12.57 45.24
CA GLY A 20 -2.84 12.02 43.97
C GLY A 20 -2.40 10.58 43.91
N ARG A 21 -3.33 9.64 44.02
CA ARG A 21 -3.14 8.26 43.58
C ARG A 21 -2.90 8.36 42.07
N ALA A 22 -1.68 8.10 41.67
CA ALA A 22 -1.39 7.77 40.28
C ALA A 22 -2.34 6.61 39.90
N ALA A 23 -3.12 6.80 38.84
CA ALA A 23 -3.91 5.72 38.26
C ALA A 23 -2.96 4.55 37.97
N PRO A 24 -3.37 3.29 38.23
CA PRO A 24 -2.53 2.14 37.91
C PRO A 24 -2.18 2.23 36.43
N SER A 25 -0.87 2.20 36.13
CA SER A 25 -0.37 2.06 34.76
C SER A 25 -1.01 0.81 34.16
N GLN A 26 -1.84 1.00 33.13
CA GLN A 26 -2.28 -0.14 32.34
C GLN A 26 -1.03 -0.90 31.87
N PRO A 27 -1.04 -2.24 31.93
CA PRO A 27 0.08 -3.02 31.45
C PRO A 27 0.39 -2.59 30.02
N ALA A 28 1.66 -2.48 29.69
CA ALA A 28 2.11 -2.19 28.34
C ALA A 28 1.39 -3.16 27.39
N GLN A 29 0.58 -2.64 26.49
CA GLN A 29 -0.25 -3.46 25.62
C GLN A 29 0.69 -4.27 24.71
N ALA A 30 0.52 -5.58 24.68
CA ALA A 30 1.37 -6.48 23.93
C ALA A 30 1.24 -6.19 22.41
N VAL A 31 2.37 -6.17 21.73
CA VAL A 31 2.39 -6.24 20.27
C VAL A 31 2.34 -7.72 19.88
N HIS A 32 1.47 -8.05 18.97
CA HIS A 32 1.34 -9.39 18.40
C HIS A 32 2.00 -9.44 17.02
N VAL A 33 2.75 -10.51 16.77
CA VAL A 33 3.32 -10.79 15.45
C VAL A 33 2.58 -11.98 14.87
N HIS A 34 1.80 -11.74 13.83
CA HIS A 34 1.03 -12.76 13.15
C HIS A 34 1.76 -13.19 11.87
N VAL A 35 2.07 -14.47 11.76
CA VAL A 35 2.54 -15.09 10.50
C VAL A 35 1.34 -15.53 9.65
N ALA A 36 0.25 -15.91 10.32
CA ALA A 36 -1.05 -16.17 9.74
C ALA A 36 -2.09 -15.60 10.72
N PRO A 37 -2.61 -14.38 10.49
CA PRO A 37 -3.59 -13.79 11.39
C PRO A 37 -4.85 -14.65 11.46
N GLU A 38 -5.44 -14.69 12.64
CA GLU A 38 -6.71 -15.38 12.85
C GLU A 38 -7.77 -14.89 11.87
N ALA A 39 -8.60 -15.80 11.40
CA ALA A 39 -9.73 -15.47 10.54
C ALA A 39 -10.64 -14.46 11.27
N GLY A 40 -10.76 -13.25 10.74
CA GLY A 40 -11.62 -12.19 11.29
C GLY A 40 -10.89 -10.94 11.77
N LEU A 41 -9.56 -10.88 11.75
CA LEU A 41 -8.88 -9.60 11.99
C LEU A 41 -9.25 -8.61 10.88
N ALA A 42 -9.94 -7.52 11.27
CA ALA A 42 -10.27 -6.45 10.34
C ALA A 42 -8.99 -5.71 9.91
N VAL A 43 -8.79 -5.57 8.61
CA VAL A 43 -7.66 -4.82 8.04
C VAL A 43 -8.17 -3.58 7.32
N PRO A 44 -7.41 -2.46 7.33
CA PRO A 44 -7.87 -1.19 6.78
C PRO A 44 -7.83 -1.12 5.24
N ASP A 45 -7.08 -2.01 4.61
CA ASP A 45 -6.95 -2.08 3.15
C ASP A 45 -6.44 -3.48 2.73
N VAL A 46 -6.64 -3.85 1.46
CA VAL A 46 -6.20 -5.13 0.89
C VAL A 46 -4.70 -5.39 1.12
N TYR A 47 -3.87 -4.36 1.06
CA TYR A 47 -2.42 -4.46 1.24
C TYR A 47 -1.99 -4.81 2.68
N PHE A 48 -2.92 -4.82 3.62
CA PHE A 48 -2.71 -5.28 5.00
C PHE A 48 -3.16 -6.74 5.20
N SER A 49 -3.87 -7.32 4.22
CA SER A 49 -4.42 -8.66 4.35
C SER A 49 -3.35 -9.73 4.20
N ALA A 50 -3.52 -10.83 4.94
CA ALA A 50 -2.66 -12.00 4.81
C ALA A 50 -2.71 -12.61 3.40
N GLY A 51 -3.92 -12.65 2.80
CA GLY A 51 -4.10 -13.20 1.46
C GLY A 51 -3.25 -12.49 0.41
N TYR A 52 -3.24 -11.15 0.43
CA TYR A 52 -2.36 -10.36 -0.43
C TYR A 52 -0.87 -10.54 -0.05
N GLY A 53 -0.56 -10.44 1.25
CA GLY A 53 0.81 -10.50 1.73
C GLY A 53 1.51 -11.83 1.42
N HIS A 54 0.84 -12.96 1.61
CA HIS A 54 1.40 -14.26 1.25
C HIS A 54 1.61 -14.42 -0.26
N ALA A 55 0.72 -13.87 -1.09
CA ALA A 55 0.96 -13.83 -2.53
C ALA A 55 2.18 -12.99 -2.88
N ASP A 56 2.31 -11.79 -2.30
CA ASP A 56 3.45 -10.91 -2.55
C ASP A 56 4.78 -11.46 -2.03
N SER A 57 4.76 -12.42 -1.08
CA SER A 57 5.95 -13.15 -0.63
C SER A 57 6.67 -13.87 -1.77
N TRP A 58 5.95 -14.41 -2.74
CA TRP A 58 6.53 -15.04 -3.93
C TRP A 58 7.31 -14.08 -4.82
N ALA A 59 6.95 -12.80 -4.79
CA ALA A 59 7.64 -11.77 -5.55
C ALA A 59 8.76 -11.09 -4.73
N SER A 60 8.52 -10.86 -3.44
CA SER A 60 9.46 -10.16 -2.56
C SER A 60 10.59 -11.05 -2.04
N GLY A 61 10.39 -12.38 -2.03
CA GLY A 61 11.33 -13.36 -1.48
C GLY A 61 11.44 -13.33 0.04
N GLY A 62 10.41 -12.81 0.74
CA GLY A 62 10.37 -12.70 2.20
C GLY A 62 9.18 -13.40 2.83
N ASP A 63 9.31 -13.69 4.13
CA ASP A 63 8.21 -14.21 4.93
C ASP A 63 7.28 -13.06 5.32
N TRP A 64 5.99 -13.17 4.99
CA TRP A 64 5.02 -12.16 5.40
C TRP A 64 4.70 -12.26 6.89
N VAL A 65 4.63 -11.11 7.55
CA VAL A 65 4.18 -10.96 8.93
C VAL A 65 3.30 -9.72 9.07
N LEU A 66 2.35 -9.76 9.99
CA LEU A 66 1.60 -8.60 10.45
C LEU A 66 1.96 -8.31 11.90
N ILE A 67 2.50 -7.14 12.16
CA ILE A 67 2.66 -6.62 13.53
C ILE A 67 1.38 -5.87 13.88
N GLU A 68 0.72 -6.28 14.96
CA GLU A 68 -0.56 -5.75 15.40
C GLU A 68 -0.51 -5.37 16.87
N ALA A 69 -1.22 -4.31 17.25
CA ALA A 69 -1.47 -3.92 18.63
C ALA A 69 -2.82 -3.21 18.77
N PHE A 70 -3.30 -3.09 20.00
CA PHE A 70 -4.54 -2.38 20.34
C PHE A 70 -5.76 -2.94 19.60
N ASP A 71 -5.88 -4.29 19.54
CA ASP A 71 -6.99 -4.99 18.89
C ASP A 71 -7.20 -4.52 17.43
N GLY A 72 -6.14 -4.52 16.64
CA GLY A 72 -6.15 -4.12 15.22
C GLY A 72 -6.13 -2.62 14.96
N ARG A 73 -6.10 -1.77 15.99
CA ARG A 73 -6.01 -0.32 15.81
C ARG A 73 -4.60 0.17 15.44
N TRP A 74 -3.61 -0.69 15.56
CA TRP A 74 -2.25 -0.52 15.04
C TRP A 74 -1.89 -1.73 14.21
N GLN A 75 -1.53 -1.54 12.93
CA GLN A 75 -1.17 -2.63 12.03
C GLN A 75 -0.02 -2.24 11.12
N MET A 76 0.92 -3.17 10.92
CA MET A 76 2.11 -2.98 10.09
C MET A 76 2.44 -4.30 9.37
N PRO A 77 1.97 -4.50 8.14
CA PRO A 77 2.30 -5.67 7.33
C PRO A 77 3.71 -5.51 6.73
N LEU A 78 4.49 -6.57 6.78
CA LEU A 78 5.89 -6.57 6.33
C LEU A 78 6.26 -7.91 5.69
N HIS A 79 7.25 -7.87 4.80
CA HIS A 79 8.05 -9.01 4.40
C HIS A 79 9.40 -8.98 5.11
N LEU A 80 9.74 -10.07 5.79
CA LEU A 80 11.04 -10.30 6.40
C LEU A 80 11.92 -11.01 5.39
N ARG A 81 12.93 -10.31 4.86
CA ARG A 81 13.77 -10.81 3.78
C ARG A 81 15.19 -11.08 4.29
N SER A 82 15.80 -12.14 3.85
CA SER A 82 17.20 -12.44 4.17
C SER A 82 18.14 -11.39 3.56
N VAL A 83 19.22 -11.10 4.29
CA VAL A 83 20.29 -10.19 3.86
C VAL A 83 21.58 -11.00 3.71
N ASP A 84 22.29 -10.78 2.63
CA ASP A 84 23.58 -11.42 2.38
C ASP A 84 24.55 -11.16 3.53
N GLY A 85 25.20 -12.21 4.02
CA GLY A 85 26.09 -12.17 5.17
C GLY A 85 25.35 -12.27 6.52
N GLY A 86 24.02 -12.54 6.52
CA GLY A 86 23.20 -12.84 7.68
C GLY A 86 22.37 -11.66 8.19
N GLY A 87 21.34 -11.96 8.97
CA GLY A 87 20.29 -11.04 9.39
C GLY A 87 19.16 -10.96 8.39
N ARG A 88 18.17 -10.13 8.71
CA ARG A 88 16.99 -9.86 7.86
C ARG A 88 16.82 -8.36 7.67
N ASP A 89 16.10 -7.95 6.66
CA ASP A 89 15.46 -6.65 6.63
C ASP A 89 13.94 -6.81 6.49
N ALA A 90 13.24 -5.75 6.79
CA ALA A 90 11.80 -5.72 6.66
C ALA A 90 11.38 -4.69 5.60
N ALA A 91 10.34 -4.99 4.84
CA ALA A 91 9.77 -4.06 3.88
C ALA A 91 8.25 -4.18 3.80
N SER A 92 7.57 -3.07 3.61
CA SER A 92 6.15 -3.10 3.26
C SER A 92 5.92 -3.96 2.01
N PRO A 93 4.80 -4.71 1.93
CA PRO A 93 4.36 -5.37 0.70
C PRO A 93 4.30 -4.40 -0.48
N TYR A 94 4.42 -4.92 -1.70
CA TYR A 94 4.20 -4.13 -2.90
C TYR A 94 2.79 -3.52 -2.88
N GLY A 95 2.67 -2.23 -3.18
CA GLY A 95 1.42 -1.49 -3.07
C GLY A 95 1.50 -0.40 -2.00
N TYR A 96 0.47 -0.25 -1.20
CA TYR A 96 0.32 0.91 -0.30
C TYR A 96 -0.17 0.47 1.08
N SER A 97 0.75 0.17 1.98
CA SER A 97 0.42 -0.23 3.36
C SER A 97 1.00 0.74 4.42
N GLY A 98 2.27 0.60 4.76
CA GLY A 98 2.91 1.40 5.81
C GLY A 98 2.48 0.97 7.21
N VAL A 99 2.16 1.93 8.05
CA VAL A 99 1.75 1.71 9.44
C VAL A 99 0.39 2.34 9.69
N TYR A 100 -0.63 1.52 9.72
CA TYR A 100 -1.98 1.97 10.10
C TYR A 100 -2.04 2.29 11.59
N ALA A 101 -2.55 3.47 11.91
CA ALA A 101 -2.89 3.88 13.28
C ALA A 101 -4.32 4.42 13.29
N HIS A 102 -5.18 3.78 14.06
CA HIS A 102 -6.58 4.23 14.19
C HIS A 102 -6.61 5.65 14.79
N PRO A 103 -7.45 6.56 14.27
CA PRO A 103 -7.48 7.96 14.72
C PRO A 103 -7.78 8.17 16.22
N GLU A 104 -8.36 7.19 16.89
CA GLU A 104 -8.64 7.24 18.33
C GLU A 104 -7.44 6.88 19.22
N LEU A 105 -6.33 6.40 18.65
CA LEU A 105 -5.11 6.16 19.42
C LEU A 105 -4.54 7.50 19.90
N THR A 106 -4.23 7.57 21.19
CA THR A 106 -3.57 8.76 21.76
C THR A 106 -2.09 8.80 21.36
N GLU A 107 -1.43 9.96 21.46
CA GLU A 107 0.00 10.07 21.23
C GLU A 107 0.82 9.09 22.10
N ARG A 108 0.36 8.85 23.34
CA ARG A 108 0.97 7.86 24.24
C ARG A 108 0.84 6.44 23.68
N ASP A 109 -0.33 6.08 23.14
CA ASP A 109 -0.57 4.76 22.54
C ASP A 109 0.30 4.56 21.29
N VAL A 110 0.38 5.57 20.43
CA VAL A 110 1.24 5.57 19.25
C VAL A 110 2.71 5.41 19.62
N HIS A 111 3.19 6.13 20.65
CA HIS A 111 4.56 5.99 21.13
C HIS A 111 4.83 4.58 21.70
N ALA A 112 3.90 4.04 22.49
CA ALA A 112 3.99 2.68 23.04
C ALA A 112 4.00 1.63 21.91
N ALA A 113 3.15 1.78 20.90
CA ALA A 113 3.09 0.90 19.73
C ALA A 113 4.42 0.91 18.95
N TRP A 114 4.97 2.09 18.69
CA TRP A 114 6.28 2.19 18.02
C TRP A 114 7.39 1.52 18.81
N THR A 115 7.46 1.77 20.12
CA THR A 115 8.49 1.17 21.00
C THR A 115 8.41 -0.36 20.96
N ALA A 116 7.21 -0.91 21.11
CA ALA A 116 6.98 -2.35 21.09
C ALA A 116 7.21 -2.96 19.69
N THR A 117 6.80 -2.26 18.62
CA THR A 117 7.04 -2.67 17.23
C THR A 117 8.53 -2.75 16.90
N GLN A 118 9.32 -1.74 17.31
CA GLN A 118 10.76 -1.77 17.10
C GLN A 118 11.43 -2.93 17.87
N ALA A 119 10.98 -3.20 19.10
CA ALA A 119 11.46 -4.35 19.88
C ALA A 119 11.15 -5.67 19.16
N ALA A 120 9.90 -5.87 18.73
CA ALA A 120 9.50 -7.05 17.97
C ALA A 120 10.31 -7.22 16.67
N LEU A 121 10.55 -6.14 15.93
CA LEU A 121 11.38 -6.18 14.72
C LEU A 121 12.83 -6.60 15.00
N ARG A 122 13.42 -6.10 16.10
CA ARG A 122 14.78 -6.52 16.51
C ARG A 122 14.80 -8.00 16.92
N ASP A 123 13.79 -8.47 17.63
CA ASP A 123 13.65 -9.88 18.01
C ASP A 123 13.50 -10.80 16.78
N LEU A 124 12.85 -10.31 15.71
CA LEU A 124 12.78 -10.98 14.41
C LEU A 124 14.09 -10.90 13.60
N GLY A 125 15.11 -10.23 14.12
CA GLY A 125 16.42 -10.07 13.49
C GLY A 125 16.46 -9.03 12.38
N ALA A 126 15.52 -8.07 12.36
CA ALA A 126 15.49 -7.03 11.36
C ALA A 126 16.57 -5.97 11.60
N ILE A 127 17.42 -5.75 10.59
CA ILE A 127 18.49 -4.74 10.58
C ILE A 127 17.92 -3.35 10.28
N SER A 128 16.99 -3.30 9.34
CA SER A 128 16.29 -2.09 8.93
C SER A 128 14.89 -2.40 8.42
N VAL A 129 14.05 -1.38 8.31
CA VAL A 129 12.71 -1.50 7.73
C VAL A 129 12.47 -0.39 6.71
N VAL A 130 11.86 -0.76 5.58
CA VAL A 130 11.35 0.16 4.55
C VAL A 130 9.83 0.18 4.59
N LEU A 131 9.26 1.35 4.76
CA LEU A 131 7.82 1.53 4.84
C LEU A 131 7.31 2.32 3.63
N ARG A 132 6.30 1.77 2.95
CA ARG A 132 5.56 2.48 1.92
C ARG A 132 4.20 2.85 2.46
N HIS A 133 4.08 4.12 2.90
CA HIS A 133 2.90 4.63 3.58
C HIS A 133 1.74 4.80 2.62
N SER A 134 0.60 4.23 2.98
CA SER A 134 -0.64 4.35 2.21
C SER A 134 -1.15 5.79 2.20
N PRO A 135 -1.59 6.31 1.04
CA PRO A 135 -2.30 7.58 0.97
C PRO A 135 -3.80 7.45 1.27
N LEU A 136 -4.29 6.24 1.56
CA LEU A 136 -5.71 5.91 1.57
C LEU A 136 -6.27 5.58 2.95
N VAL A 137 -5.37 5.28 3.89
CA VAL A 137 -5.75 4.94 5.27
C VAL A 137 -4.92 5.76 6.25
N PRO A 138 -5.44 6.04 7.46
CA PRO A 138 -4.68 6.75 8.49
C PRO A 138 -3.33 6.10 8.76
N GLN A 139 -2.27 6.92 8.76
CA GLN A 139 -0.90 6.47 8.99
C GLN A 139 -0.38 6.97 10.33
N ALA A 140 0.39 6.13 11.00
CA ALA A 140 1.11 6.56 12.20
C ALA A 140 2.09 7.70 11.90
N PRO A 141 2.24 8.67 12.79
CA PRO A 141 3.31 9.66 12.71
C PRO A 141 4.69 8.99 12.65
N LEU A 142 5.58 9.53 11.82
CA LEU A 142 6.95 9.06 11.74
C LEU A 142 7.72 9.46 13.00
N LEU A 143 8.61 8.58 13.45
CA LEU A 143 9.58 8.91 14.49
C LEU A 143 10.69 9.80 13.92
N PRO A 144 11.38 10.61 14.74
CA PRO A 144 12.48 11.47 14.28
C PRO A 144 13.62 10.70 13.59
N GLU A 145 13.82 9.43 13.94
CA GLU A 145 14.87 8.57 13.40
C GLU A 145 14.55 8.04 11.99
N HIS A 146 13.31 8.22 11.52
CA HIS A 146 12.94 7.81 10.16
C HIS A 146 13.62 8.69 9.12
N GLN A 147 14.25 8.03 8.15
CA GLN A 147 14.76 8.69 6.94
C GLN A 147 13.65 8.75 5.90
N ILE A 148 13.42 9.91 5.31
CA ILE A 148 12.48 10.05 4.18
C ILE A 148 13.17 9.60 2.92
N VAL A 149 12.67 8.49 2.33
CA VAL A 149 13.18 7.93 1.06
C VAL A 149 12.42 8.53 -0.13
N VAL A 150 11.09 8.69 0.01
CA VAL A 150 10.24 9.37 -0.97
C VAL A 150 9.34 10.33 -0.21
N SER A 151 9.48 11.63 -0.44
CA SER A 151 8.75 12.68 0.30
C SER A 151 7.27 12.81 -0.09
N GLY A 152 6.93 12.37 -1.29
CA GLY A 152 5.59 12.34 -1.83
C GLY A 152 5.63 11.95 -3.30
N HIS A 153 4.87 10.94 -3.69
CA HIS A 153 4.73 10.53 -5.08
C HIS A 153 3.24 10.45 -5.42
N PRO A 154 2.79 11.17 -6.45
CA PRO A 154 1.37 11.28 -6.75
C PRO A 154 0.79 9.97 -7.24
N THR A 155 -0.39 9.67 -6.74
CA THR A 155 -1.28 8.62 -7.22
C THR A 155 -2.67 9.20 -7.44
N ARG A 156 -3.54 8.45 -8.09
CA ARG A 156 -4.88 8.94 -8.43
C ARG A 156 -5.97 8.12 -7.75
N LEU A 157 -6.85 8.79 -7.04
CA LEU A 157 -8.05 8.23 -6.44
C LEU A 157 -9.28 8.81 -7.14
N VAL A 158 -10.04 7.96 -7.81
CA VAL A 158 -11.31 8.31 -8.46
C VAL A 158 -12.43 8.04 -7.48
N GLU A 159 -13.17 9.08 -7.14
CA GLU A 159 -14.39 8.99 -6.34
C GLU A 159 -15.57 8.63 -7.24
N ILE A 160 -16.40 7.67 -6.81
CA ILE A 160 -17.48 7.10 -7.61
C ILE A 160 -18.78 7.21 -6.83
N PRO A 161 -19.38 8.39 -6.74
CA PRO A 161 -20.71 8.51 -6.14
C PRO A 161 -21.78 7.82 -7.00
N ASP A 162 -21.65 7.89 -8.32
CA ASP A 162 -22.47 7.24 -9.33
C ASP A 162 -21.75 7.24 -10.69
N GLU A 163 -22.31 6.50 -11.68
CA GLU A 163 -21.73 6.36 -13.03
C GLU A 163 -21.71 7.70 -13.80
N GLU A 164 -22.76 8.52 -13.70
CA GLU A 164 -22.91 9.76 -14.44
C GLU A 164 -21.91 10.82 -13.94
N THR A 165 -21.79 10.94 -12.63
CA THR A 165 -20.83 11.85 -11.99
C THR A 165 -19.38 11.45 -12.34
N ALA A 166 -19.05 10.17 -12.24
CA ALA A 166 -17.74 9.67 -12.59
C ALA A 166 -17.41 9.89 -14.08
N TRP A 167 -18.38 9.68 -14.98
CA TRP A 167 -18.23 9.99 -16.41
C TRP A 167 -17.96 11.46 -16.66
N SER A 168 -18.71 12.32 -16.00
CA SER A 168 -18.59 13.78 -16.15
C SER A 168 -17.26 14.32 -15.67
N ALA A 169 -16.69 13.71 -14.62
CA ALA A 169 -15.39 14.06 -14.06
C ALA A 169 -14.20 13.69 -14.96
N MET A 170 -14.39 12.77 -15.92
CA MET A 170 -13.33 12.39 -16.86
C MET A 170 -12.97 13.53 -17.80
N GLU A 171 -11.72 13.62 -18.21
CA GLU A 171 -11.30 14.55 -19.27
C GLU A 171 -11.95 14.16 -20.63
N GLY A 172 -12.24 15.16 -21.46
CA GLY A 172 -12.85 14.97 -22.78
C GLY A 172 -12.13 13.96 -23.67
N ARG A 173 -10.76 13.95 -23.61
CA ARG A 173 -9.96 13.00 -24.38
C ARG A 173 -10.24 11.54 -24.00
N SER A 174 -10.40 11.23 -22.71
CA SER A 174 -10.69 9.88 -22.23
C SER A 174 -12.11 9.46 -22.60
N ARG A 175 -13.10 10.34 -22.43
CA ARG A 175 -14.48 10.07 -22.88
C ARG A 175 -14.53 9.81 -24.38
N THR A 176 -13.78 10.58 -25.17
CA THR A 176 -13.70 10.37 -26.63
C THR A 176 -13.06 9.03 -26.98
N ALA A 177 -11.98 8.64 -26.27
CA ALA A 177 -11.35 7.33 -26.47
C ALA A 177 -12.29 6.17 -26.13
N VAL A 178 -13.03 6.26 -25.02
CA VAL A 178 -14.06 5.27 -24.63
C VAL A 178 -15.14 5.15 -25.73
N ARG A 179 -15.73 6.29 -26.19
CA ARG A 179 -16.76 6.26 -27.23
C ARG A 179 -16.22 5.67 -28.54
N LYS A 180 -14.98 5.99 -28.91
CA LYS A 180 -14.31 5.42 -30.10
C LYS A 180 -14.18 3.91 -29.95
N ALA A 181 -13.68 3.42 -28.81
CA ALA A 181 -13.52 1.99 -28.57
C ALA A 181 -14.84 1.25 -28.66
N THR A 182 -15.91 1.75 -27.99
CA THR A 182 -17.25 1.18 -28.04
C THR A 182 -17.82 1.19 -29.44
N LYS A 183 -17.68 2.30 -30.20
CA LYS A 183 -18.14 2.41 -31.59
C LYS A 183 -17.44 1.44 -32.54
N SER A 184 -16.19 1.07 -32.20
CA SER A 184 -15.40 0.08 -32.95
C SER A 184 -15.71 -1.37 -32.55
N GLY A 185 -16.81 -1.63 -31.82
CA GLY A 185 -17.24 -2.98 -31.45
C GLY A 185 -16.45 -3.58 -30.28
N LEU A 186 -15.60 -2.82 -29.58
CA LEU A 186 -14.90 -3.34 -28.41
C LEU A 186 -15.87 -3.51 -27.24
N VAL A 187 -15.77 -4.65 -26.55
CA VAL A 187 -16.58 -5.00 -25.38
C VAL A 187 -15.68 -5.14 -24.17
N ALA A 188 -16.03 -4.48 -23.07
CA ALA A 188 -15.33 -4.59 -21.80
C ALA A 188 -16.21 -5.32 -20.77
N ILE A 189 -15.57 -6.14 -19.93
CA ILE A 189 -16.22 -6.85 -18.83
C ILE A 189 -15.33 -6.79 -17.59
N VAL A 190 -15.96 -6.81 -16.40
CA VAL A 190 -15.29 -7.05 -15.11
C VAL A 190 -16.00 -8.23 -14.45
N ARG A 191 -15.22 -9.18 -13.99
CA ARG A 191 -15.68 -10.39 -13.31
C ARG A 191 -14.65 -10.88 -12.29
N ARG A 192 -14.99 -11.89 -11.50
CA ARG A 192 -14.00 -12.60 -10.68
C ARG A 192 -12.89 -13.15 -11.57
N ALA A 193 -11.66 -13.04 -11.09
CA ALA A 193 -10.53 -13.68 -11.75
C ALA A 193 -10.55 -15.19 -11.47
N ASP A 194 -10.07 -15.95 -12.44
CA ASP A 194 -9.88 -17.38 -12.29
C ASP A 194 -8.54 -17.85 -12.90
N THR A 195 -8.28 -19.14 -12.80
CA THR A 195 -7.02 -19.74 -13.28
C THR A 195 -6.79 -19.50 -14.77
N THR A 196 -7.87 -19.41 -15.58
CA THR A 196 -7.78 -19.18 -17.03
C THR A 196 -7.36 -17.75 -17.40
N ASP A 197 -7.40 -16.84 -16.44
CA ASP A 197 -6.89 -15.47 -16.61
C ASP A 197 -5.40 -15.37 -16.34
N VAL A 198 -4.94 -15.98 -15.24
CA VAL A 198 -3.69 -15.63 -14.59
C VAL A 198 -2.62 -16.71 -14.62
N LEU A 199 -2.97 -17.97 -14.91
CA LEU A 199 -2.00 -19.08 -14.94
C LEU A 199 -1.64 -19.49 -16.37
N GLY A 200 -0.42 -19.94 -16.56
CA GLY A 200 0.06 -20.50 -17.84
C GLY A 200 -0.16 -19.55 -19.01
N SER A 201 -1.06 -19.93 -19.94
CA SER A 201 -1.43 -19.13 -21.12
C SER A 201 -2.68 -18.26 -20.93
N GLY A 202 -3.02 -17.94 -19.69
CA GLY A 202 -4.16 -17.09 -19.36
C GLY A 202 -4.10 -15.71 -20.05
N SER A 203 -5.24 -15.17 -20.40
CA SER A 203 -5.34 -13.95 -21.21
C SER A 203 -4.64 -12.75 -20.55
N PHE A 204 -4.90 -12.51 -19.27
CA PHE A 204 -4.22 -11.46 -18.52
C PHE A 204 -2.72 -11.74 -18.42
N ARG A 205 -2.35 -12.98 -18.07
CA ARG A 205 -0.96 -13.41 -17.86
C ARG A 205 -0.08 -13.13 -19.08
N LEU A 206 -0.55 -13.50 -20.28
CA LEU A 206 0.15 -13.25 -21.54
C LEU A 206 0.29 -11.76 -21.84
N LEU A 207 -0.79 -11.01 -21.73
CA LEU A 207 -0.79 -9.56 -22.00
C LEU A 207 0.10 -8.80 -21.02
N TYR A 208 0.07 -9.16 -19.74
CA TYR A 208 0.93 -8.55 -18.72
C TYR A 208 2.40 -8.84 -19.00
N SER A 209 2.76 -10.10 -19.19
CA SER A 209 4.14 -10.53 -19.44
C SER A 209 4.70 -9.88 -20.72
N ASP A 210 3.92 -9.83 -21.79
CA ASP A 210 4.31 -9.15 -23.03
C ASP A 210 4.49 -7.63 -22.82
N THR A 211 3.60 -7.00 -22.04
CA THR A 211 3.71 -5.58 -21.72
C THR A 211 4.96 -5.29 -20.90
N MET A 212 5.27 -6.10 -19.88
CA MET A 212 6.47 -5.93 -19.04
C MET A 212 7.73 -6.10 -19.88
N ARG A 213 7.78 -7.10 -20.74
CA ARG A 213 8.91 -7.33 -21.67
C ARG A 213 9.11 -6.15 -22.64
N ARG A 214 8.04 -5.67 -23.29
CA ARG A 214 8.10 -4.52 -24.20
C ARG A 214 8.53 -3.22 -23.53
N ARG A 215 8.28 -3.08 -22.23
CA ARG A 215 8.66 -1.90 -21.45
C ARG A 215 10.04 -2.01 -20.79
N GLY A 216 10.72 -3.15 -20.92
CA GLY A 216 11.98 -3.40 -20.24
C GLY A 216 11.85 -3.31 -18.72
N ALA A 217 10.73 -3.80 -18.17
CA ALA A 217 10.47 -3.75 -16.75
C ALA A 217 11.50 -4.58 -15.96
N ALA A 218 11.86 -4.10 -14.77
CA ALA A 218 12.79 -4.81 -13.89
C ALA A 218 12.30 -6.24 -13.55
N PRO A 219 13.20 -7.19 -13.25
CA PRO A 219 12.86 -8.58 -12.95
C PRO A 219 11.76 -8.75 -11.90
N ALA A 220 11.71 -7.86 -10.89
CA ALA A 220 10.72 -7.86 -9.82
C ALA A 220 9.26 -7.70 -10.30
N TYR A 221 9.04 -7.24 -11.54
CA TYR A 221 7.70 -7.13 -12.14
C TYR A 221 7.31 -8.35 -12.99
N HIS A 222 8.13 -9.38 -13.04
CA HIS A 222 7.86 -10.61 -13.79
C HIS A 222 7.41 -11.73 -12.84
N PHE A 223 6.14 -11.64 -12.39
CA PHE A 223 5.56 -12.57 -11.44
C PHE A 223 5.40 -13.98 -12.03
N GLY A 224 5.66 -15.02 -11.22
CA GLY A 224 5.46 -16.43 -11.55
C GLY A 224 4.03 -16.91 -11.30
N ASP A 225 3.74 -18.15 -11.69
CA ASP A 225 2.42 -18.77 -11.48
C ASP A 225 2.09 -18.93 -9.99
N ASP A 226 3.10 -19.14 -9.13
CA ASP A 226 2.92 -19.24 -7.68
C ASP A 226 2.34 -17.95 -7.08
N TYR A 227 2.80 -16.77 -7.55
CA TYR A 227 2.25 -15.49 -7.15
C TYR A 227 0.77 -15.36 -7.49
N TYR A 228 0.38 -15.71 -8.72
CA TYR A 228 -1.00 -15.60 -9.18
C TYR A 228 -1.92 -16.64 -8.52
N SER A 229 -1.42 -17.87 -8.33
CA SER A 229 -2.14 -18.90 -7.58
C SER A 229 -2.42 -18.44 -6.15
N ALA A 230 -1.40 -17.90 -5.48
CA ALA A 230 -1.56 -17.38 -4.13
C ALA A 230 -2.50 -16.17 -4.06
N LEU A 231 -2.53 -15.30 -5.09
CA LEU A 231 -3.53 -14.22 -5.18
C LEU A 231 -4.96 -14.77 -5.30
N LEU A 232 -5.19 -15.76 -6.15
CA LEU A 232 -6.50 -16.42 -6.30
C LEU A 232 -6.96 -17.03 -4.97
N ASP A 233 -6.08 -17.78 -4.32
CA ASP A 233 -6.39 -18.46 -3.06
C ASP A 233 -6.61 -17.46 -1.92
N GLY A 234 -5.76 -16.44 -1.84
CA GLY A 234 -5.74 -15.49 -0.73
C GLY A 234 -6.80 -14.40 -0.80
N LEU A 235 -7.22 -14.00 -2.01
CA LEU A 235 -8.20 -12.93 -2.21
C LEU A 235 -9.57 -13.45 -2.65
N GLY A 236 -9.65 -14.62 -3.26
CA GLY A 236 -10.91 -15.24 -3.68
C GLY A 236 -11.76 -14.30 -4.52
N ASP A 237 -12.98 -14.04 -4.05
CA ASP A 237 -13.96 -13.18 -4.71
C ASP A 237 -13.54 -11.71 -4.84
N ASN A 238 -12.53 -11.29 -4.08
CA ASN A 238 -12.00 -9.93 -4.10
C ASN A 238 -10.89 -9.72 -5.15
N LEU A 239 -10.46 -10.78 -5.84
CA LEU A 239 -9.60 -10.68 -7.01
C LEU A 239 -10.47 -10.66 -8.27
N LEU A 240 -10.44 -9.53 -8.98
CA LEU A 240 -11.22 -9.34 -10.19
C LEU A 240 -10.29 -9.23 -11.40
N THR A 241 -10.79 -9.65 -12.56
CA THR A 241 -10.20 -9.36 -13.86
C THR A 241 -11.11 -8.42 -14.65
N ALA A 242 -10.51 -7.39 -15.24
CA ALA A 242 -11.13 -6.55 -16.25
C ALA A 242 -10.52 -6.88 -17.59
N GLU A 243 -11.34 -7.08 -18.61
CA GLU A 243 -10.91 -7.40 -19.98
C GLU A 243 -11.61 -6.55 -21.00
N VAL A 244 -10.89 -6.22 -22.08
CA VAL A 244 -11.47 -5.63 -23.29
C VAL A 244 -11.20 -6.57 -24.45
N ARG A 245 -12.30 -6.99 -25.11
CA ARG A 245 -12.27 -7.89 -26.26
C ARG A 245 -12.66 -7.17 -27.53
N GLY A 246 -11.98 -7.50 -28.61
CA GLY A 246 -12.30 -7.09 -29.97
C GLY A 246 -13.06 -8.17 -30.74
N ASP A 247 -13.23 -7.94 -32.02
CA ASP A 247 -13.83 -8.90 -32.95
C ASP A 247 -13.12 -10.25 -32.88
N GLY A 248 -13.90 -11.33 -32.93
CA GLY A 248 -13.38 -12.71 -32.78
C GLY A 248 -13.01 -13.09 -31.35
N GLY A 249 -13.33 -12.25 -30.34
CA GLY A 249 -13.15 -12.56 -28.92
C GLY A 249 -11.71 -12.41 -28.40
N PHE A 250 -10.79 -11.91 -29.18
CA PHE A 250 -9.40 -11.68 -28.75
C PHE A 250 -9.31 -10.60 -27.68
N VAL A 251 -8.60 -10.88 -26.56
CA VAL A 251 -8.38 -9.92 -25.49
C VAL A 251 -7.30 -8.92 -25.90
N LEU A 252 -7.65 -7.63 -25.93
CA LEU A 252 -6.78 -6.53 -26.32
C LEU A 252 -6.13 -5.81 -25.13
N ALA A 253 -6.81 -5.79 -24.01
CA ALA A 253 -6.31 -5.26 -22.74
C ALA A 253 -6.92 -6.02 -21.59
N ALA A 254 -6.14 -6.23 -20.54
CA ALA A 254 -6.62 -6.85 -19.30
C ALA A 254 -5.95 -6.23 -18.08
N ALA A 255 -6.63 -6.28 -16.94
CA ALA A 255 -6.11 -5.84 -15.67
C ALA A 255 -6.60 -6.75 -14.52
N LEU A 256 -5.75 -6.90 -13.51
CA LEU A 256 -6.17 -7.39 -12.20
C LEU A 256 -6.56 -6.21 -11.32
N LEU A 257 -7.71 -6.34 -10.68
CA LEU A 257 -8.24 -5.38 -9.75
C LEU A 257 -8.38 -6.07 -8.39
N LEU A 258 -8.06 -5.33 -7.32
CA LEU A 258 -8.21 -5.82 -5.95
C LEU A 258 -9.36 -5.06 -5.30
N GLN A 259 -10.36 -5.78 -4.79
CA GLN A 259 -11.48 -5.19 -4.07
C GLN A 259 -11.26 -5.32 -2.57
N HIS A 260 -11.53 -4.27 -1.82
CA HIS A 260 -11.54 -4.29 -0.36
C HIS A 260 -12.55 -3.29 0.17
N GLN A 261 -13.49 -3.75 0.99
CA GLN A 261 -14.57 -2.90 1.50
C GLN A 261 -15.29 -2.13 0.36
N ASP A 262 -15.24 -0.81 0.38
CA ASP A 262 -15.84 0.09 -0.62
C ASP A 262 -14.86 0.60 -1.69
N ARG A 263 -13.65 0.02 -1.73
CA ARG A 263 -12.55 0.44 -2.59
C ARG A 263 -12.13 -0.62 -3.60
N LEU A 264 -11.82 -0.15 -4.79
CA LEU A 264 -11.19 -0.93 -5.86
C LEU A 264 -9.77 -0.40 -6.09
N HIS A 265 -8.81 -1.31 -6.34
CA HIS A 265 -7.44 -0.96 -6.69
C HIS A 265 -7.10 -1.48 -8.09
N TYR A 266 -6.52 -0.63 -8.93
CA TYR A 266 -5.91 -1.00 -10.18
C TYR A 266 -4.51 -1.55 -9.92
N HIS A 267 -4.39 -2.85 -9.93
CA HIS A 267 -3.18 -3.53 -9.45
C HIS A 267 -2.17 -3.75 -10.57
N LEU A 268 -2.47 -4.64 -11.50
CA LEU A 268 -1.58 -4.97 -12.62
C LEU A 268 -2.36 -4.89 -13.94
N SER A 269 -1.69 -4.54 -15.03
CA SER A 269 -2.37 -4.47 -16.34
C SER A 269 -1.43 -4.72 -17.49
N GLY A 270 -2.00 -5.24 -18.56
CA GLY A 270 -1.32 -5.44 -19.85
C GLY A 270 -2.23 -5.14 -21.02
N SER A 271 -1.61 -4.85 -22.18
CA SER A 271 -2.32 -4.65 -23.42
C SER A 271 -1.54 -5.19 -24.61
N ALA A 272 -2.24 -5.63 -25.63
CA ALA A 272 -1.64 -6.09 -26.87
C ALA A 272 -0.86 -4.95 -27.56
N ALA A 273 0.21 -5.31 -28.27
CA ALA A 273 1.01 -4.35 -29.01
C ALA A 273 0.14 -3.54 -29.99
N GLY A 274 0.26 -2.22 -29.94
CA GLY A 274 -0.51 -1.32 -30.79
C GLY A 274 -1.99 -1.13 -30.43
N ALA A 275 -2.58 -1.96 -29.56
CA ALA A 275 -3.99 -1.88 -29.20
C ALA A 275 -4.37 -0.59 -28.43
N VAL A 276 -3.41 0.05 -27.76
CA VAL A 276 -3.66 1.31 -27.03
C VAL A 276 -4.31 2.39 -27.90
N ARG A 277 -3.98 2.44 -29.20
CA ARG A 277 -4.55 3.41 -30.16
C ARG A 277 -6.06 3.21 -30.43
N THR A 278 -6.59 2.05 -30.11
CA THR A 278 -8.03 1.76 -30.22
C THR A 278 -8.85 2.37 -29.10
N GLY A 279 -8.23 2.80 -28.00
CA GLY A 279 -8.87 3.24 -26.76
C GLY A 279 -9.24 2.09 -25.84
N CYS A 280 -8.74 0.87 -26.08
CA CYS A 280 -9.09 -0.30 -25.25
C CYS A 280 -8.73 -0.10 -23.77
N THR A 281 -7.60 0.52 -23.45
CA THR A 281 -7.23 0.78 -22.04
C THR A 281 -8.13 1.84 -21.40
N ASN A 282 -8.63 2.81 -22.16
CA ASN A 282 -9.62 3.76 -21.66
C ASN A 282 -10.97 3.06 -21.38
N LEU A 283 -11.41 2.18 -22.30
CA LEU A 283 -12.63 1.42 -22.13
C LEU A 283 -12.52 0.46 -20.93
N LEU A 284 -11.35 -0.17 -20.71
CA LEU A 284 -11.09 -1.05 -19.58
C LEU A 284 -11.27 -0.32 -18.24
N LEU A 285 -10.60 0.83 -18.05
CA LEU A 285 -10.73 1.59 -16.81
C LEU A 285 -12.14 2.16 -16.63
N TRP A 286 -12.78 2.59 -17.72
CA TRP A 286 -14.17 3.04 -17.65
C TRP A 286 -15.11 1.93 -17.20
N GLU A 287 -14.97 0.70 -17.74
CA GLU A 287 -15.81 -0.43 -17.28
C GLU A 287 -15.53 -0.81 -15.84
N ALA A 288 -14.27 -0.70 -15.35
CA ALA A 288 -13.96 -0.88 -13.95
C ALA A 288 -14.68 0.16 -13.06
N ILE A 289 -14.76 1.42 -13.48
CA ILE A 289 -15.52 2.47 -12.79
C ILE A 289 -17.04 2.14 -12.80
N ARG A 290 -17.57 1.74 -13.95
CA ARG A 290 -18.97 1.34 -14.07
C ARG A 290 -19.31 0.13 -13.19
N PHE A 291 -18.44 -0.86 -13.18
CA PHE A 291 -18.57 -2.01 -12.29
C PHE A 291 -18.63 -1.56 -10.84
N ALA A 292 -17.67 -0.73 -10.40
CA ALA A 292 -17.60 -0.20 -9.04
C ALA A 292 -18.90 0.51 -8.65
N ALA A 293 -19.42 1.41 -9.51
CA ALA A 293 -20.68 2.10 -9.28
C ALA A 293 -21.87 1.12 -9.12
N ARG A 294 -21.95 0.07 -9.96
CA ARG A 294 -23.03 -0.92 -9.93
C ARG A 294 -23.04 -1.78 -8.67
N VAL A 295 -21.87 -2.07 -8.10
CA VAL A 295 -21.75 -2.92 -6.90
C VAL A 295 -21.59 -2.11 -5.61
N GLY A 296 -21.71 -0.77 -5.67
CA GLY A 296 -21.68 0.10 -4.51
C GLY A 296 -20.28 0.36 -3.95
N LEU A 297 -19.23 0.25 -4.77
CA LEU A 297 -17.89 0.72 -4.40
C LEU A 297 -17.77 2.21 -4.68
N HIS A 298 -17.17 2.95 -3.76
CA HIS A 298 -17.14 4.41 -3.82
C HIS A 298 -15.80 5.00 -4.24
N GLU A 299 -14.73 4.19 -4.24
CA GLU A 299 -13.38 4.64 -4.55
C GLU A 299 -12.69 3.68 -5.52
N PHE A 300 -11.96 4.23 -6.50
CA PHE A 300 -11.07 3.47 -7.36
C PHE A 300 -9.67 4.08 -7.38
N HIS A 301 -8.74 3.40 -6.73
CA HIS A 301 -7.35 3.83 -6.68
C HIS A 301 -6.59 3.32 -7.91
N LEU A 302 -6.19 4.24 -8.78
CA LEU A 302 -5.47 3.91 -10.01
C LEU A 302 -3.96 3.76 -9.82
N GLY A 303 -3.44 4.12 -8.63
CA GLY A 303 -2.00 4.19 -8.40
C GLY A 303 -1.33 5.35 -9.14
N GLY A 304 0.00 5.38 -9.12
CA GLY A 304 0.83 6.44 -9.73
C GLY A 304 1.41 6.10 -11.10
N GLY A 305 2.30 6.98 -11.58
CA GLY A 305 3.23 6.73 -12.66
C GLY A 305 4.54 6.09 -12.16
N ILE A 306 5.53 5.98 -13.07
CA ILE A 306 6.91 5.60 -12.72
C ILE A 306 7.64 6.82 -12.17
N ALA A 307 7.44 7.97 -12.80
CA ALA A 307 7.94 9.26 -12.37
C ALA A 307 6.79 10.23 -12.13
N ARG A 308 7.09 11.32 -11.41
CA ARG A 308 6.12 12.39 -11.20
C ARG A 308 5.75 12.99 -12.57
N ASP A 309 4.46 13.11 -12.85
CA ASP A 309 3.91 13.68 -14.09
C ASP A 309 4.27 12.96 -15.41
N ASP A 310 4.67 11.70 -15.36
CA ASP A 310 4.88 10.91 -16.55
C ASP A 310 3.58 10.63 -17.34
N SER A 311 3.72 10.07 -18.54
CA SER A 311 2.59 9.77 -19.42
C SER A 311 1.58 8.80 -18.80
N LEU A 312 2.03 7.89 -17.92
CA LEU A 312 1.17 6.95 -17.22
C LEU A 312 0.33 7.66 -16.15
N TYR A 313 0.96 8.57 -15.39
CA TYR A 313 0.23 9.39 -14.42
C TYR A 313 -0.79 10.30 -15.11
N GLN A 314 -0.38 10.97 -16.23
CA GLN A 314 -1.28 11.81 -17.01
C GLN A 314 -2.47 11.03 -17.60
N PHE A 315 -2.24 9.78 -18.02
CA PHE A 315 -3.31 8.87 -18.44
C PHE A 315 -4.29 8.60 -17.29
N LYS A 316 -3.80 8.23 -16.11
CA LYS A 316 -4.64 7.97 -14.92
C LYS A 316 -5.41 9.22 -14.49
N ARG A 317 -4.76 10.38 -14.48
CA ARG A 317 -5.38 11.67 -14.15
C ARG A 317 -6.59 11.98 -15.04
N SER A 318 -6.54 11.56 -16.29
CA SER A 318 -7.61 11.83 -17.26
C SER A 318 -8.96 11.13 -16.94
N PHE A 319 -8.99 10.23 -15.94
CA PHE A 319 -10.21 9.62 -15.41
C PHE A 319 -10.87 10.42 -14.28
N GLY A 320 -10.37 11.61 -13.97
CA GLY A 320 -10.92 12.45 -12.90
C GLY A 320 -10.38 12.11 -11.51
N GLY A 321 -11.19 12.33 -10.48
CA GLY A 321 -10.83 12.10 -9.08
C GLY A 321 -9.82 13.12 -8.53
N ARG A 322 -9.17 12.80 -7.42
CA ARG A 322 -8.19 13.65 -6.75
C ARG A 322 -6.80 13.02 -6.70
N GLU A 323 -5.79 13.87 -6.57
CA GLU A 323 -4.43 13.42 -6.29
C GLU A 323 -4.30 13.04 -4.82
N VAL A 324 -3.64 11.91 -4.56
CA VAL A 324 -3.21 11.51 -3.24
C VAL A 324 -1.76 11.03 -3.33
N GLU A 325 -0.95 11.33 -2.32
CA GLU A 325 0.48 11.04 -2.36
C GLU A 325 0.86 9.97 -1.36
N TYR A 326 1.57 8.93 -1.83
CA TYR A 326 2.24 8.02 -0.93
C TYR A 326 3.63 8.52 -0.57
N ARG A 327 4.14 8.10 0.56
CA ARG A 327 5.49 8.37 1.05
C ARG A 327 6.23 7.08 1.27
N MET A 328 7.56 7.15 1.28
CA MET A 328 8.39 6.05 1.74
C MET A 328 9.35 6.55 2.80
N SER A 329 9.52 5.76 3.85
CA SER A 329 10.50 6.01 4.88
C SER A 329 11.31 4.76 5.19
N GLY A 330 12.53 4.97 5.70
CA GLY A 330 13.41 3.94 6.19
C GLY A 330 13.74 4.15 7.66
N LEU A 331 13.91 3.08 8.40
CA LEU A 331 14.39 3.11 9.78
C LEU A 331 15.47 2.05 9.96
N VAL A 332 16.62 2.45 10.49
CA VAL A 332 17.68 1.53 10.89
C VAL A 332 17.38 1.05 12.31
N LEU A 333 17.40 -0.26 12.52
CA LEU A 333 17.08 -0.90 13.80
C LEU A 333 18.34 -1.40 14.52
N ASP A 334 19.37 -1.77 13.74
CA ASP A 334 20.71 -2.17 14.20
C ASP A 334 21.78 -1.43 13.38
N GLU A 335 22.22 -0.29 13.86
CA GLU A 335 23.22 0.58 13.21
C GLU A 335 24.53 -0.16 12.92
N ARG A 336 25.01 -0.97 13.87
CA ARG A 336 26.26 -1.68 13.72
C ARG A 336 26.22 -2.66 12.55
N THR A 337 25.19 -3.49 12.52
CA THR A 337 25.00 -4.48 11.46
C THR A 337 24.65 -3.79 10.14
N TYR A 338 23.86 -2.72 10.15
CA TYR A 338 23.55 -1.94 8.95
C TYR A 338 24.82 -1.45 8.25
N HIS A 339 25.70 -0.72 8.95
CA HIS A 339 26.94 -0.23 8.41
C HIS A 339 27.91 -1.35 7.99
N GLN A 340 27.92 -2.48 8.70
CA GLN A 340 28.68 -3.64 8.26
C GLN A 340 28.20 -4.17 6.90
N ARG A 341 26.89 -4.23 6.65
CA ARG A 341 26.32 -4.66 5.38
C ARG A 341 26.55 -3.63 4.27
N VAL A 342 26.45 -2.33 4.59
CA VAL A 342 26.77 -1.25 3.63
C VAL A 342 28.23 -1.35 3.17
N ARG A 343 29.20 -1.52 4.10
CA ARG A 343 30.62 -1.70 3.74
C ARG A 343 30.84 -2.93 2.86
N ALA A 344 30.21 -4.06 3.19
CA ALA A 344 30.30 -5.26 2.38
C ALA A 344 29.77 -5.04 0.95
N ARG A 345 28.63 -4.38 0.82
CA ARG A 345 28.04 -4.03 -0.49
C ARG A 345 28.91 -3.04 -1.26
N ALA A 346 29.42 -2.00 -0.60
CA ALA A 346 30.33 -1.02 -1.21
C ALA A 346 31.59 -1.70 -1.78
N ALA A 347 32.16 -2.65 -1.05
CA ALA A 347 33.31 -3.41 -1.52
C ALA A 347 32.99 -4.24 -2.78
N ILE A 348 31.80 -4.86 -2.86
CA ILE A 348 31.33 -5.62 -4.05
C ILE A 348 31.18 -4.67 -5.25
N LEU A 349 30.64 -3.48 -5.03
CA LEU A 349 30.42 -2.47 -6.08
C LEU A 349 31.67 -1.66 -6.45
N GLY A 350 32.77 -1.81 -5.71
CA GLY A 350 34.01 -1.05 -5.94
C GLY A 350 33.90 0.44 -5.60
N VAL A 351 33.01 0.81 -4.66
CA VAL A 351 32.77 2.19 -4.21
C VAL A 351 33.07 2.35 -2.71
N THR A 352 33.07 3.59 -2.22
CA THR A 352 33.20 3.86 -0.77
C THR A 352 31.86 3.69 -0.06
N GLU A 353 31.88 3.44 1.25
CA GLU A 353 30.68 3.41 2.11
C GLU A 353 29.89 4.73 1.96
N ASP A 354 30.57 5.86 2.03
CA ASP A 354 29.94 7.18 1.94
C ASP A 354 29.26 7.40 0.59
N ALA A 355 29.89 6.99 -0.52
CA ALA A 355 29.29 7.09 -1.84
C ALA A 355 28.00 6.26 -1.95
N LEU A 356 28.00 5.05 -1.34
CA LEU A 356 26.83 4.19 -1.34
C LEU A 356 25.69 4.76 -0.48
N LEU A 357 26.01 5.32 0.69
CA LEU A 357 25.02 6.00 1.55
C LEU A 357 24.43 7.26 0.89
N GLN A 358 25.24 8.02 0.14
CA GLN A 358 24.82 9.22 -0.58
C GLN A 358 24.04 8.92 -1.86
N PHE A 359 24.07 7.69 -2.35
CA PHE A 359 23.30 7.29 -3.55
C PHE A 359 21.77 7.44 -3.37
N GLY A 360 21.31 7.53 -2.11
CA GLY A 360 19.89 7.81 -1.80
C GLY A 360 18.97 6.59 -1.88
N PHE A 361 19.49 5.39 -2.09
CA PHE A 361 18.72 4.14 -2.01
C PHE A 361 18.71 3.60 -0.58
N PHE A 362 17.54 3.24 -0.07
CA PHE A 362 17.42 2.66 1.26
C PHE A 362 16.75 1.27 1.20
N PRO A 363 17.28 0.25 1.91
CA PRO A 363 18.54 0.29 2.65
C PRO A 363 19.73 0.25 1.68
N ALA A 364 20.78 1.00 1.98
CA ALA A 364 21.92 1.19 1.08
C ALA A 364 22.61 -0.11 0.68
N TYR A 365 22.62 -1.13 1.56
CA TYR A 365 23.23 -2.44 1.26
C TYR A 365 22.45 -3.27 0.20
N ARG A 366 21.26 -2.82 -0.25
CA ARG A 366 20.52 -3.42 -1.38
C ARG A 366 20.63 -2.58 -2.66
N ALA A 367 21.36 -1.49 -2.63
CA ALA A 367 21.50 -0.65 -3.81
C ALA A 367 22.18 -1.41 -4.97
N GLU A 368 21.62 -1.25 -6.17
CA GLU A 368 22.23 -1.61 -7.43
C GLU A 368 22.69 -0.32 -8.09
N MET A 369 23.99 -0.12 -8.18
CA MET A 369 24.54 1.02 -8.88
C MET A 369 24.77 0.64 -10.33
N PRO A 370 24.52 1.57 -11.30
CA PRO A 370 24.71 1.31 -12.73
C PRO A 370 26.17 1.07 -13.11
#